data_a113687e257f1cc4bb7a097ee5f9005c
#
_entry.id   a113687e257f1cc4bb7a097ee5f9005c
#
_cell.length_a   1.000
_cell.length_b   1.000
_cell.length_c   1.000
_cell.angle_alpha   90.00
_cell.angle_beta   90.00
_cell.angle_gamma   90.00
#
_symmetry.space_group_name_H-M   'P 1'
#
loop_
_entity.id
_entity.type
_entity.pdbx_description
1 polymer ?
#
loop_
_entity_poly.entity_id
_entity_poly.type
_entity_poly.pdbx_seq_one_letter_code
_entity_poly.pdbx_strand_id
1 'polypeptide(L)'
;MKRAFLLLVALAAFDVSAQGWPAKAIRAIVPVGAGSSTDIVHRLVLEQLSSQLGQPIVVENRTGAGGTIGSGVVAKAQPDGYTLLAHGSAHTIAPALYKSLPYDPARDFVAVVPIGISPSVLVVWPGRGMKTAADLVAAAKARPNALNFSSVGIGSATHLSAERFRSSAGVQAVHIPFKGGAEAMTEVIAGRVDFFFGPVALVLPHIREGKLAALAVNTDKRSAALPEVPTMREAGFRDAEYPIWFGLFAPTGTPREIVERLNRETLKAQQTPRVREKLAGLGVDPMPMSPDEFAAHVEREVALNAALAQKAGLKAE
;
A
#
# COMPACT_ATOMS: atom_id res chain seq x y z
N MET A 1 -2.01 81.96 -14.92
CA MET A 1 -1.22 80.97 -15.64
C MET A 1 -1.01 79.80 -14.65
N LYS A 2 -1.82 78.78 -14.73
CA LYS A 2 -1.78 77.56 -13.81
C LYS A 2 -1.08 76.45 -14.57
N ARG A 3 0.10 76.04 -14.14
CA ARG A 3 0.82 74.87 -14.67
C ARG A 3 0.30 73.59 -14.01
N ALA A 4 -0.38 72.80 -14.79
CA ALA A 4 -0.78 71.47 -14.40
C ALA A 4 0.41 70.50 -14.48
N PHE A 5 0.81 69.91 -13.36
CA PHE A 5 1.85 68.90 -13.26
C PHE A 5 1.18 67.56 -13.39
N LEU A 6 1.27 66.91 -14.55
CA LEU A 6 0.81 65.55 -14.76
C LEU A 6 1.88 64.62 -14.15
N LEU A 7 1.55 63.98 -13.03
CA LEU A 7 2.29 62.85 -12.49
C LEU A 7 1.90 61.59 -13.28
N LEU A 8 2.79 61.12 -14.13
CA LEU A 8 2.70 59.79 -14.76
C LEU A 8 3.14 58.76 -13.74
N VAL A 9 2.21 58.11 -13.08
CA VAL A 9 2.48 56.90 -12.26
C VAL A 9 2.62 55.74 -13.23
N ALA A 10 3.86 55.34 -13.53
CA ALA A 10 4.15 54.09 -14.22
C ALA A 10 3.83 52.95 -13.27
N LEU A 11 2.68 52.27 -13.46
CA LEU A 11 2.43 50.95 -12.89
C LEU A 11 3.44 49.99 -13.51
N ALA A 12 4.52 49.71 -12.80
CA ALA A 12 5.33 48.55 -13.06
C ALA A 12 4.48 47.31 -12.70
N ALA A 13 3.86 46.74 -13.70
CA ALA A 13 3.33 45.41 -13.60
C ALA A 13 4.51 44.47 -13.33
N PHE A 14 4.73 44.11 -12.06
CA PHE A 14 5.57 42.99 -11.75
C PHE A 14 4.83 41.76 -12.33
N ASP A 15 5.29 41.31 -13.49
CA ASP A 15 5.06 39.94 -13.91
C ASP A 15 5.61 39.04 -12.79
N VAL A 16 4.73 38.65 -11.86
CA VAL A 16 4.96 37.49 -11.01
C VAL A 16 4.97 36.31 -11.97
N SER A 17 6.13 36.09 -12.61
CA SER A 17 6.39 34.82 -13.28
C SER A 17 6.02 33.75 -12.27
N ALA A 18 4.90 33.05 -12.48
CA ALA A 18 4.51 31.92 -11.70
C ALA A 18 5.69 30.95 -11.79
N GLN A 19 6.56 30.96 -10.79
CA GLN A 19 7.65 30.00 -10.70
C GLN A 19 6.99 28.64 -10.79
N GLY A 20 7.26 27.94 -11.90
CA GLY A 20 6.62 26.66 -12.18
C GLY A 20 6.77 25.73 -10.99
N TRP A 21 5.65 25.20 -10.49
CA TRP A 21 5.69 24.20 -9.42
C TRP A 21 6.57 23.00 -9.86
N PRO A 22 7.44 22.43 -8.98
CA PRO A 22 7.78 22.89 -7.64
C PRO A 22 8.94 23.93 -7.65
N ALA A 23 8.82 24.96 -6.82
CA ALA A 23 9.84 25.99 -6.63
C ALA A 23 10.62 25.84 -5.31
N LYS A 24 10.22 24.92 -4.45
CA LYS A 24 10.83 24.61 -3.14
C LYS A 24 10.75 23.12 -2.84
N ALA A 25 11.41 22.69 -1.77
CA ALA A 25 11.37 21.29 -1.33
C ALA A 25 9.94 20.82 -1.06
N ILE A 26 9.65 19.58 -1.47
CA ILE A 26 8.40 18.87 -1.21
C ILE A 26 8.61 17.99 0.02
N ARG A 27 7.59 17.87 0.85
CA ARG A 27 7.56 17.03 2.05
C ARG A 27 6.70 15.80 1.80
N ALA A 28 7.23 14.60 1.98
CA ALA A 28 6.50 13.35 1.85
C ALA A 28 6.38 12.69 3.23
N ILE A 29 5.17 12.59 3.75
CA ILE A 29 4.87 11.94 5.03
C ILE A 29 4.66 10.45 4.79
N VAL A 30 5.50 9.63 5.44
CA VAL A 30 5.35 8.18 5.52
C VAL A 30 4.80 7.84 6.91
N PRO A 31 3.55 7.36 7.04
CA PRO A 31 2.89 7.21 8.34
C PRO A 31 3.27 5.90 9.08
N VAL A 32 4.36 5.28 8.69
CA VAL A 32 4.89 4.02 9.27
C VAL A 32 6.36 4.16 9.60
N GLY A 33 6.89 3.21 10.37
CA GLY A 33 8.28 3.22 10.80
C GLY A 33 9.28 3.20 9.65
N ALA A 34 10.42 3.87 9.84
CA ALA A 34 11.53 3.83 8.91
C ALA A 34 12.03 2.38 8.73
N GLY A 35 12.41 2.03 7.50
CA GLY A 35 12.85 0.68 7.14
C GLY A 35 11.71 -0.33 6.92
N SER A 36 10.45 0.07 7.07
CA SER A 36 9.31 -0.76 6.61
C SER A 36 9.24 -0.84 5.08
N SER A 37 8.54 -1.84 4.55
CA SER A 37 8.36 -1.96 3.09
C SER A 37 7.78 -0.69 2.47
N THR A 38 6.81 -0.06 3.13
CA THR A 38 6.23 1.21 2.69
C THR A 38 7.28 2.32 2.65
N ASP A 39 8.12 2.46 3.68
CA ASP A 39 9.16 3.48 3.73
C ASP A 39 10.24 3.25 2.64
N ILE A 40 10.72 2.02 2.51
CA ILE A 40 11.77 1.66 1.53
C ILE A 40 11.28 1.90 0.09
N VAL A 41 10.08 1.42 -0.25
CA VAL A 41 9.51 1.55 -1.60
C VAL A 41 9.30 3.02 -1.97
N HIS A 42 8.74 3.81 -1.04
CA HIS A 42 8.52 5.23 -1.32
C HIS A 42 9.83 6.00 -1.44
N ARG A 43 10.81 5.80 -0.54
CA ARG A 43 12.12 6.47 -0.63
C ARG A 43 12.81 6.21 -1.96
N LEU A 44 12.77 4.96 -2.43
CA LEU A 44 13.37 4.58 -3.71
C LEU A 44 12.78 5.39 -4.89
N VAL A 45 11.45 5.50 -4.95
CA VAL A 45 10.77 6.20 -6.04
C VAL A 45 10.88 7.72 -5.89
N LEU A 46 10.74 8.23 -4.66
CA LEU A 46 10.80 9.66 -4.36
C LEU A 46 12.20 10.26 -4.58
N GLU A 47 13.27 9.49 -4.36
CA GLU A 47 14.65 9.88 -4.70
C GLU A 47 14.78 10.16 -6.21
N GLN A 48 14.25 9.27 -7.05
CA GLN A 48 14.25 9.44 -8.50
C GLN A 48 13.32 10.59 -8.93
N LEU A 49 12.15 10.69 -8.34
CA LEU A 49 11.20 11.78 -8.61
C LEU A 49 11.77 13.14 -8.23
N SER A 50 12.50 13.25 -7.11
CA SER A 50 13.21 14.45 -6.67
C SER A 50 14.18 14.94 -7.76
N SER A 51 14.97 14.03 -8.32
CA SER A 51 15.91 14.35 -9.41
C SER A 51 15.20 14.84 -10.67
N GLN A 52 14.05 14.28 -11.02
CA GLN A 52 13.27 14.67 -12.21
C GLN A 52 12.55 16.02 -12.03
N LEU A 53 12.07 16.30 -10.82
CA LEU A 53 11.41 17.57 -10.51
C LEU A 53 12.38 18.72 -10.26
N GLY A 54 13.68 18.42 -10.05
CA GLY A 54 14.71 19.42 -9.76
C GLY A 54 14.57 20.06 -8.38
N GLN A 55 13.78 19.48 -7.48
CA GLN A 55 13.57 19.94 -6.11
C GLN A 55 13.66 18.78 -5.13
N PRO A 56 14.25 18.98 -3.94
CA PRO A 56 14.32 17.92 -2.93
C PRO A 56 12.94 17.43 -2.50
N ILE A 57 12.79 16.09 -2.35
CA ILE A 57 11.64 15.49 -1.67
C ILE A 57 12.13 14.94 -0.34
N VAL A 58 11.73 15.59 0.75
CA VAL A 58 12.12 15.21 2.11
C VAL A 58 11.11 14.22 2.67
N VAL A 59 11.56 12.98 2.91
CA VAL A 59 10.72 11.93 3.49
C VAL A 59 10.78 11.98 5.00
N GLU A 60 9.62 12.11 5.63
CA GLU A 60 9.42 12.19 7.07
C GLU A 60 8.52 11.07 7.58
N ASN A 61 9.02 10.23 8.51
CA ASN A 61 8.21 9.19 9.14
C ASN A 61 7.40 9.78 10.30
N ARG A 62 6.04 9.75 10.18
CA ARG A 62 5.09 10.20 11.20
C ARG A 62 4.20 9.04 11.62
N THR A 63 4.71 8.22 12.54
CA THR A 63 4.06 7.00 13.01
C THR A 63 2.99 7.27 14.07
N GLY A 64 2.20 6.25 14.37
CA GLY A 64 1.21 6.23 15.46
C GLY A 64 -0.19 5.89 14.99
N ALA A 65 -0.93 5.19 15.85
CA ALA A 65 -2.32 4.76 15.64
C ALA A 65 -2.54 4.15 14.23
N GLY A 66 -1.73 3.14 13.84
CA GLY A 66 -1.84 2.49 12.53
C GLY A 66 -1.58 3.39 11.32
N GLY A 67 -0.90 4.55 11.51
CA GLY A 67 -0.63 5.52 10.45
C GLY A 67 -1.62 6.69 10.41
N THR A 68 -2.65 6.67 11.23
CA THR A 68 -3.69 7.72 11.20
C THR A 68 -3.17 9.09 11.62
N ILE A 69 -2.15 9.16 12.49
CA ILE A 69 -1.51 10.42 12.89
C ILE A 69 -0.84 11.09 11.68
N GLY A 70 0.01 10.36 10.95
CA GLY A 70 0.69 10.89 9.77
C GLY A 70 -0.27 11.26 8.64
N SER A 71 -1.27 10.42 8.37
CA SER A 71 -2.33 10.71 7.39
C SER A 71 -3.12 11.96 7.76
N GLY A 72 -3.48 12.12 9.04
CA GLY A 72 -4.19 13.31 9.52
C GLY A 72 -3.38 14.62 9.40
N VAL A 73 -2.05 14.55 9.47
CA VAL A 73 -1.18 15.71 9.18
C VAL A 73 -1.32 16.15 7.73
N VAL A 74 -1.34 15.19 6.79
CA VAL A 74 -1.46 15.52 5.35
C VAL A 74 -2.86 15.97 5.00
N ALA A 75 -3.90 15.34 5.53
CA ALA A 75 -5.30 15.76 5.30
C ALA A 75 -5.56 17.23 5.63
N LYS A 76 -4.82 17.78 6.59
CA LYS A 76 -4.93 19.19 7.05
C LYS A 76 -3.89 20.12 6.44
N ALA A 77 -3.02 19.63 5.56
CA ALA A 77 -1.99 20.44 4.93
C ALA A 77 -2.59 21.33 3.82
N GLN A 78 -1.84 22.38 3.44
CA GLN A 78 -2.23 23.23 2.31
C GLN A 78 -2.25 22.40 1.02
N PRO A 79 -3.28 22.55 0.16
CA PRO A 79 -3.39 21.81 -1.09
C PRO A 79 -2.56 22.43 -2.21
N ASP A 80 -1.28 22.72 -1.94
CA ASP A 80 -0.33 23.38 -2.84
C ASP A 80 0.68 22.43 -3.50
N GLY A 81 0.54 21.11 -3.23
CA GLY A 81 1.42 20.07 -3.77
C GLY A 81 2.76 19.92 -3.04
N TYR A 82 3.01 20.67 -1.97
CA TYR A 82 4.28 20.59 -1.22
C TYR A 82 4.23 19.68 0.01
N THR A 83 3.07 19.09 0.29
CA THR A 83 2.95 18.04 1.32
C THR A 83 2.21 16.84 0.71
N LEU A 84 2.85 15.69 0.68
CA LEU A 84 2.33 14.45 0.11
C LEU A 84 2.21 13.39 1.20
N LEU A 85 1.25 12.49 1.04
CA LEU A 85 1.15 11.26 1.82
C LEU A 85 1.70 10.11 0.99
N ALA A 86 2.71 9.43 1.52
CA ALA A 86 3.30 8.23 0.96
C ALA A 86 2.84 7.03 1.80
N HIS A 87 1.77 6.38 1.38
CA HIS A 87 1.11 5.32 2.13
C HIS A 87 0.77 4.13 1.22
N GLY A 88 -0.03 3.20 1.69
CA GLY A 88 -0.45 2.02 0.94
C GLY A 88 -1.83 1.53 1.39
N SER A 89 -2.11 0.26 1.16
CA SER A 89 -3.41 -0.39 1.45
C SER A 89 -3.90 -0.19 2.89
N ALA A 90 -3.01 0.05 3.86
CA ALA A 90 -3.41 0.40 5.23
C ALA A 90 -4.20 1.73 5.33
N HIS A 91 -4.10 2.61 4.31
CA HIS A 91 -4.90 3.83 4.24
C HIS A 91 -6.39 3.54 4.10
N THR A 92 -6.74 2.53 3.31
CA THR A 92 -8.13 2.19 2.98
C THR A 92 -8.84 1.36 4.05
N ILE A 93 -8.10 0.67 4.93
CA ILE A 93 -8.68 -0.12 6.03
C ILE A 93 -8.92 0.71 7.30
N ALA A 94 -8.24 1.85 7.45
CA ALA A 94 -8.31 2.66 8.65
C ALA A 94 -9.76 2.99 9.10
N PRO A 95 -10.73 3.35 8.21
CA PRO A 95 -12.11 3.61 8.62
C PRO A 95 -12.81 2.42 9.27
N ALA A 96 -12.40 1.21 8.94
CA ALA A 96 -13.00 0.00 9.51
C ALA A 96 -12.39 -0.41 10.86
N LEU A 97 -11.20 0.13 11.20
CA LEU A 97 -10.46 -0.22 12.41
C LEU A 97 -10.52 0.85 13.51
N TYR A 98 -10.88 2.10 13.16
CA TYR A 98 -10.92 3.22 14.09
C TYR A 98 -12.29 3.87 14.12
N LYS A 99 -12.90 3.99 15.32
CA LYS A 99 -14.21 4.63 15.51
C LYS A 99 -14.19 6.12 15.20
N SER A 100 -13.06 6.75 15.42
CA SER A 100 -12.89 8.19 15.20
C SER A 100 -11.61 8.42 14.41
N LEU A 101 -11.77 8.64 13.11
CA LEU A 101 -10.69 9.08 12.25
C LEU A 101 -10.72 10.60 12.12
N PRO A 102 -9.57 11.28 12.20
CA PRO A 102 -9.50 12.73 11.99
C PRO A 102 -9.56 13.14 10.51
N TYR A 103 -9.84 12.20 9.60
CA TYR A 103 -9.91 12.38 8.15
C TYR A 103 -10.75 11.26 7.49
N ASP A 104 -11.21 11.52 6.28
CA ASP A 104 -11.81 10.53 5.38
C ASP A 104 -10.78 10.16 4.28
N PRO A 105 -10.34 8.88 4.17
CA PRO A 105 -9.30 8.49 3.20
C PRO A 105 -9.70 8.66 1.74
N ALA A 106 -10.99 8.68 1.41
CA ALA A 106 -11.48 8.86 0.06
C ALA A 106 -11.77 10.33 -0.30
N ARG A 107 -12.08 11.18 0.70
CA ARG A 107 -12.54 12.56 0.46
C ARG A 107 -11.50 13.62 0.79
N ASP A 108 -10.67 13.41 1.80
CA ASP A 108 -9.70 14.41 2.25
C ASP A 108 -8.38 14.34 1.49
N PHE A 109 -8.27 13.39 0.55
CA PHE A 109 -7.09 13.21 -0.28
C PHE A 109 -7.43 13.12 -1.76
N VAL A 110 -6.51 13.60 -2.58
CA VAL A 110 -6.48 13.31 -4.01
C VAL A 110 -5.51 12.16 -4.23
N ALA A 111 -5.97 11.08 -4.85
CA ALA A 111 -5.14 9.97 -5.29
C ALA A 111 -4.23 10.46 -6.43
N VAL A 112 -2.91 10.37 -6.26
CA VAL A 112 -1.95 10.87 -7.25
C VAL A 112 -1.51 9.73 -8.17
N VAL A 113 -0.91 8.68 -7.60
CA VAL A 113 -0.35 7.57 -8.37
C VAL A 113 -0.10 6.37 -7.46
N PRO A 114 -0.43 5.14 -7.88
CA PRO A 114 0.09 3.96 -7.24
C PRO A 114 1.55 3.73 -7.66
N ILE A 115 2.39 3.36 -6.71
CA ILE A 115 3.78 3.03 -6.97
C ILE A 115 3.91 1.58 -7.43
N GLY A 116 3.12 0.70 -6.84
CA GLY A 116 3.14 -0.71 -7.20
C GLY A 116 2.42 -1.57 -6.19
N ILE A 117 2.38 -2.85 -6.51
CA ILE A 117 1.70 -3.87 -5.74
C ILE A 117 2.71 -4.91 -5.27
N SER A 118 2.64 -5.28 -3.99
CA SER A 118 3.45 -6.36 -3.43
C SER A 118 2.56 -7.58 -3.22
N PRO A 119 2.74 -8.62 -4.04
CA PRO A 119 2.02 -9.88 -3.86
C PRO A 119 2.36 -10.51 -2.51
N SER A 120 1.36 -11.10 -1.87
CA SER A 120 1.57 -12.05 -0.78
C SER A 120 1.26 -13.48 -1.26
N VAL A 121 1.96 -14.42 -0.69
CA VAL A 121 1.82 -15.83 -1.00
C VAL A 121 1.23 -16.54 0.20
N LEU A 122 0.21 -17.34 -0.03
CA LEU A 122 -0.27 -18.33 0.94
C LEU A 122 0.78 -19.43 1.04
N VAL A 123 1.45 -19.51 2.18
CA VAL A 123 2.49 -20.51 2.45
C VAL A 123 2.11 -21.39 3.64
N VAL A 124 2.57 -22.64 3.57
CA VAL A 124 2.43 -23.65 4.62
C VAL A 124 3.77 -24.36 4.83
N TRP A 125 3.91 -25.05 5.96
CA TRP A 125 5.01 -25.98 6.15
C TRP A 125 4.81 -27.26 5.30
N PRO A 126 5.80 -27.68 4.48
CA PRO A 126 5.68 -28.83 3.58
C PRO A 126 5.34 -30.14 4.30
N GLY A 127 5.77 -30.29 5.57
CA GLY A 127 5.49 -31.47 6.38
C GLY A 127 4.00 -31.69 6.70
N ARG A 128 3.12 -30.71 6.40
CA ARG A 128 1.66 -30.88 6.47
C ARG A 128 1.10 -31.70 5.31
N GLY A 129 1.87 -31.95 4.25
CA GLY A 129 1.43 -32.67 3.07
C GLY A 129 0.46 -31.92 2.16
N MET A 130 0.16 -30.63 2.45
CA MET A 130 -0.72 -29.78 1.65
C MET A 130 0.04 -29.25 0.44
N LYS A 131 -0.47 -29.50 -0.76
CA LYS A 131 0.17 -29.09 -2.05
C LYS A 131 -0.61 -28.00 -2.77
N THR A 132 -1.86 -27.78 -2.41
CA THR A 132 -2.77 -26.80 -3.02
C THR A 132 -3.53 -26.02 -1.95
N ALA A 133 -4.06 -24.85 -2.31
CA ALA A 133 -4.96 -24.11 -1.42
C ALA A 133 -6.25 -24.92 -1.12
N ALA A 134 -6.67 -25.77 -2.06
CA ALA A 134 -7.81 -26.66 -1.85
C ALA A 134 -7.56 -27.71 -0.73
N ASP A 135 -6.32 -28.22 -0.61
CA ASP A 135 -5.96 -29.16 0.47
C ASP A 135 -6.08 -28.47 1.84
N LEU A 136 -5.59 -27.22 1.93
CA LEU A 136 -5.71 -26.41 3.16
C LEU A 136 -7.18 -26.18 3.52
N VAL A 137 -8.01 -25.85 2.53
CA VAL A 137 -9.45 -25.63 2.72
C VAL A 137 -10.14 -26.92 3.15
N ALA A 138 -9.80 -28.05 2.54
CA ALA A 138 -10.35 -29.37 2.94
C ALA A 138 -10.00 -29.69 4.40
N ALA A 139 -8.74 -29.47 4.80
CA ALA A 139 -8.31 -29.69 6.18
C ALA A 139 -9.02 -28.77 7.19
N ALA A 140 -9.21 -27.48 6.83
CA ALA A 140 -9.91 -26.52 7.66
C ALA A 140 -11.41 -26.83 7.80
N LYS A 141 -12.06 -27.29 6.73
CA LYS A 141 -13.48 -27.72 6.75
C LYS A 141 -13.70 -29.01 7.56
N ALA A 142 -12.76 -29.94 7.49
CA ALA A 142 -12.84 -31.18 8.23
C ALA A 142 -12.78 -30.97 9.76
N ARG A 143 -12.05 -29.93 10.21
CA ARG A 143 -11.88 -29.61 11.63
C ARG A 143 -11.92 -28.07 11.83
N PRO A 144 -13.12 -27.46 11.95
CA PRO A 144 -13.27 -26.04 12.15
C PRO A 144 -12.49 -25.54 13.38
N ASN A 145 -11.78 -24.41 13.25
CA ASN A 145 -10.91 -23.79 14.27
C ASN A 145 -9.71 -24.65 14.74
N ALA A 146 -9.43 -25.80 14.11
CA ALA A 146 -8.25 -26.58 14.45
C ALA A 146 -6.98 -26.05 13.78
N LEU A 147 -7.10 -25.38 12.63
CA LEU A 147 -5.99 -24.72 11.96
C LEU A 147 -5.84 -23.30 12.49
N ASN A 148 -4.60 -22.81 12.45
CA ASN A 148 -4.26 -21.44 12.83
C ASN A 148 -3.46 -20.75 11.73
N PHE A 149 -3.44 -19.40 11.76
CA PHE A 149 -2.67 -18.61 10.82
C PHE A 149 -1.96 -17.45 11.52
N SER A 150 -0.78 -17.11 11.02
CA SER A 150 -0.01 -15.97 11.52
C SER A 150 -0.27 -14.71 10.73
N SER A 151 -0.01 -13.57 11.38
CA SER A 151 0.05 -12.24 10.76
C SER A 151 1.05 -11.34 11.49
N VAL A 152 1.28 -10.15 10.93
CA VAL A 152 2.09 -9.11 11.59
C VAL A 152 1.26 -8.16 12.47
N GLY A 153 0.15 -8.68 13.00
CA GLY A 153 -0.75 -7.97 13.90
C GLY A 153 -2.18 -7.82 13.36
N ILE A 154 -3.09 -7.48 14.26
CA ILE A 154 -4.51 -7.26 13.93
C ILE A 154 -4.63 -6.07 12.97
N GLY A 155 -5.45 -6.20 11.93
CA GLY A 155 -5.66 -5.16 10.91
C GLY A 155 -4.51 -5.00 9.92
N SER A 156 -3.40 -5.75 10.07
CA SER A 156 -2.33 -5.74 9.07
C SER A 156 -2.76 -6.34 7.74
N ALA A 157 -2.08 -5.99 6.65
CA ALA A 157 -2.39 -6.55 5.34
C ALA A 157 -2.28 -8.09 5.29
N THR A 158 -1.34 -8.68 6.03
CA THR A 158 -1.20 -10.14 6.14
C THR A 158 -2.37 -10.78 6.91
N HIS A 159 -2.90 -10.10 7.93
CA HIS A 159 -4.13 -10.51 8.61
C HIS A 159 -5.33 -10.45 7.65
N LEU A 160 -5.52 -9.32 6.98
CA LEU A 160 -6.65 -9.11 6.08
C LEU A 160 -6.61 -10.03 4.85
N SER A 161 -5.42 -10.36 4.33
CA SER A 161 -5.27 -11.39 3.29
C SER A 161 -5.80 -12.75 3.76
N ALA A 162 -5.46 -13.16 4.99
CA ALA A 162 -5.94 -14.39 5.55
C ALA A 162 -7.45 -14.37 5.82
N GLU A 163 -7.98 -13.26 6.35
CA GLU A 163 -9.42 -13.10 6.58
C GLU A 163 -10.21 -13.10 5.26
N ARG A 164 -9.69 -12.49 4.22
CA ARG A 164 -10.32 -12.48 2.91
C ARG A 164 -10.37 -13.89 2.30
N PHE A 165 -9.26 -14.61 2.37
CA PHE A 165 -9.21 -16.01 1.97
C PHE A 165 -10.20 -16.87 2.79
N ARG A 166 -10.21 -16.75 4.12
CA ARG A 166 -11.14 -17.49 4.99
C ARG A 166 -12.59 -17.21 4.62
N SER A 167 -12.93 -15.94 4.38
CA SER A 167 -14.27 -15.53 3.96
C SER A 167 -14.67 -16.13 2.60
N SER A 168 -13.75 -16.09 1.62
CA SER A 168 -13.97 -16.64 0.28
C SER A 168 -14.12 -18.17 0.30
N ALA A 169 -13.25 -18.85 1.06
CA ALA A 169 -13.23 -20.32 1.15
C ALA A 169 -14.33 -20.88 2.08
N GLY A 170 -14.97 -20.05 2.90
CA GLY A 170 -15.94 -20.48 3.89
C GLY A 170 -15.33 -21.37 4.98
N VAL A 171 -14.14 -21.02 5.48
CA VAL A 171 -13.41 -21.80 6.50
C VAL A 171 -13.19 -20.99 7.77
N GLN A 172 -12.97 -21.72 8.87
CA GLN A 172 -12.63 -21.17 10.18
C GLN A 172 -11.20 -21.59 10.55
N ALA A 173 -10.41 -20.62 11.03
CA ALA A 173 -9.07 -20.83 11.56
C ALA A 173 -8.77 -19.76 12.61
N VAL A 174 -7.87 -20.06 13.56
CA VAL A 174 -7.52 -19.20 14.68
C VAL A 174 -6.41 -18.23 14.27
N HIS A 175 -6.59 -16.96 14.51
CA HIS A 175 -5.57 -15.94 14.25
C HIS A 175 -4.52 -15.87 15.38
N ILE A 176 -3.25 -15.92 15.03
CA ILE A 176 -2.11 -15.75 15.93
C ILE A 176 -1.28 -14.52 15.45
N PRO A 177 -1.44 -13.35 16.10
CA PRO A 177 -0.70 -12.15 15.73
C PRO A 177 0.74 -12.19 16.27
N PHE A 178 1.69 -11.75 15.43
CA PHE A 178 3.10 -11.56 15.77
C PHE A 178 3.51 -10.09 15.57
N LYS A 179 4.69 -9.70 16.07
CA LYS A 179 5.19 -8.32 15.94
C LYS A 179 5.83 -8.05 14.59
N GLY A 180 6.19 -9.08 13.82
CA GLY A 180 6.86 -8.95 12.54
C GLY A 180 6.75 -10.16 11.63
N GLY A 181 6.99 -9.97 10.34
CA GLY A 181 6.85 -11.01 9.32
C GLY A 181 7.85 -12.15 9.49
N ALA A 182 9.08 -11.86 9.89
CA ALA A 182 10.10 -12.90 10.12
C ALA A 182 9.71 -13.85 11.25
N GLU A 183 9.15 -13.33 12.34
CA GLU A 183 8.64 -14.13 13.46
C GLU A 183 7.44 -14.97 13.01
N ALA A 184 6.44 -14.35 12.38
CA ALA A 184 5.26 -15.04 11.86
C ALA A 184 5.61 -16.17 10.89
N MET A 185 6.58 -15.96 9.99
CA MET A 185 7.08 -16.94 9.04
C MET A 185 7.83 -18.09 9.74
N THR A 186 8.68 -17.77 10.73
CA THR A 186 9.44 -18.78 11.47
C THR A 186 8.54 -19.81 12.16
N GLU A 187 7.39 -19.36 12.69
CA GLU A 187 6.41 -20.24 13.30
C GLU A 187 5.75 -21.21 12.30
N VAL A 188 5.56 -20.77 11.05
CA VAL A 188 5.07 -21.65 9.97
C VAL A 188 6.15 -22.64 9.55
N ILE A 189 7.41 -22.21 9.38
CA ILE A 189 8.54 -23.11 9.05
C ILE A 189 8.70 -24.20 10.10
N ALA A 190 8.50 -23.84 11.37
CA ALA A 190 8.57 -24.79 12.49
C ALA A 190 7.32 -25.70 12.62
N GLY A 191 6.29 -25.52 11.78
CA GLY A 191 5.05 -26.29 11.83
C GLY A 191 4.14 -25.99 13.03
N ARG A 192 4.45 -24.91 13.83
CA ARG A 192 3.62 -24.48 14.97
C ARG A 192 2.43 -23.64 14.53
N VAL A 193 2.53 -22.96 13.39
CA VAL A 193 1.44 -22.25 12.72
C VAL A 193 1.18 -22.94 11.38
N ASP A 194 -0.08 -23.07 10.98
CA ASP A 194 -0.48 -23.85 9.82
C ASP A 194 -0.27 -23.09 8.50
N PHE A 195 -0.60 -21.80 8.44
CA PHE A 195 -0.42 -21.00 7.23
C PHE A 195 -0.16 -19.52 7.49
N PHE A 196 0.39 -18.86 6.48
CA PHE A 196 0.70 -17.43 6.49
C PHE A 196 0.54 -16.83 5.08
N PHE A 197 0.01 -15.62 5.00
CA PHE A 197 0.07 -14.80 3.80
C PHE A 197 1.30 -13.91 3.89
N GLY A 198 2.44 -14.42 3.45
CA GLY A 198 3.71 -13.70 3.51
C GLY A 198 3.98 -12.88 2.25
N PRO A 199 4.50 -11.63 2.36
CA PRO A 199 5.01 -10.91 1.20
C PRO A 199 6.03 -11.76 0.44
N VAL A 200 5.95 -11.77 -0.90
CA VAL A 200 6.82 -12.61 -1.76
C VAL A 200 8.30 -12.41 -1.40
N ALA A 201 8.74 -11.16 -1.26
CA ALA A 201 10.15 -10.86 -0.92
C ALA A 201 10.62 -11.54 0.38
N LEU A 202 9.72 -11.71 1.36
CA LEU A 202 10.04 -12.35 2.63
C LEU A 202 10.11 -13.87 2.52
N VAL A 203 9.15 -14.49 1.83
CA VAL A 203 8.98 -15.95 1.83
C VAL A 203 9.72 -16.65 0.69
N LEU A 204 10.08 -15.94 -0.38
CA LEU A 204 10.69 -16.50 -1.58
C LEU A 204 11.99 -17.29 -1.33
N PRO A 205 12.96 -16.82 -0.51
CA PRO A 205 14.13 -17.61 -0.20
C PRO A 205 13.77 -18.97 0.43
N HIS A 206 12.83 -19.00 1.36
CA HIS A 206 12.40 -20.21 2.07
C HIS A 206 11.56 -21.14 1.20
N ILE A 207 10.83 -20.63 0.22
CA ILE A 207 10.14 -21.44 -0.80
C ILE A 207 11.19 -22.13 -1.68
N ARG A 208 12.21 -21.39 -2.13
CA ARG A 208 13.31 -21.95 -2.96
C ARG A 208 14.15 -23.00 -2.22
N GLU A 209 14.31 -22.83 -0.91
CA GLU A 209 15.00 -23.81 -0.03
C GLU A 209 14.09 -24.99 0.36
N GLY A 210 12.83 -25.03 -0.08
CA GLY A 210 11.87 -26.09 0.28
C GLY A 210 11.42 -26.09 1.75
N LYS A 211 11.69 -25.00 2.50
CA LYS A 211 11.24 -24.84 3.89
C LYS A 211 9.77 -24.41 3.99
N LEU A 212 9.26 -23.78 2.94
CA LEU A 212 7.86 -23.41 2.79
C LEU A 212 7.31 -23.92 1.46
N ALA A 213 6.07 -24.38 1.45
CA ALA A 213 5.31 -24.65 0.23
C ALA A 213 4.40 -23.47 -0.10
N ALA A 214 4.48 -22.94 -1.34
CA ALA A 214 3.63 -21.89 -1.86
C ALA A 214 2.37 -22.52 -2.46
N LEU A 215 1.20 -22.08 -2.02
CA LEU A 215 -0.07 -22.64 -2.48
C LEU A 215 -0.81 -21.72 -3.48
N ALA A 216 -0.80 -20.42 -3.25
CA ALA A 216 -1.40 -19.43 -4.16
C ALA A 216 -0.90 -18.02 -3.85
N VAL A 217 -0.91 -17.13 -4.86
CA VAL A 217 -0.67 -15.68 -4.67
C VAL A 217 -1.98 -14.92 -4.58
N ASN A 218 -2.02 -13.84 -3.78
CA ASN A 218 -3.22 -13.06 -3.51
C ASN A 218 -3.46 -11.87 -4.46
N THR A 219 -2.93 -11.97 -5.67
CA THR A 219 -3.04 -10.96 -6.74
C THR A 219 -3.85 -11.48 -7.92
N ASP A 220 -4.34 -10.58 -8.78
CA ASP A 220 -5.09 -10.93 -10.00
C ASP A 220 -4.24 -11.68 -11.05
N LYS A 221 -2.92 -11.48 -11.00
CA LYS A 221 -1.94 -12.12 -11.88
C LYS A 221 -0.93 -12.87 -11.04
N ARG A 222 -0.33 -13.92 -11.61
CA ARG A 222 0.78 -14.63 -10.97
C ARG A 222 1.98 -13.68 -10.77
N SER A 223 2.69 -13.88 -9.66
CA SER A 223 3.91 -13.12 -9.41
C SER A 223 5.01 -13.51 -10.40
N ALA A 224 5.73 -12.52 -10.94
CA ALA A 224 6.88 -12.78 -11.80
C ALA A 224 7.99 -13.55 -11.08
N ALA A 225 8.07 -13.46 -9.76
CA ALA A 225 9.05 -14.20 -8.95
C ALA A 225 8.64 -15.66 -8.68
N LEU A 226 7.36 -16.02 -8.90
CA LEU A 226 6.76 -17.33 -8.65
C LEU A 226 5.75 -17.67 -9.78
N PRO A 227 6.20 -17.79 -11.03
CA PRO A 227 5.30 -17.97 -12.16
C PRO A 227 4.53 -19.30 -12.15
N GLU A 228 5.04 -20.31 -11.43
CA GLU A 228 4.42 -21.62 -11.24
C GLU A 228 3.29 -21.61 -10.21
N VAL A 229 3.27 -20.61 -9.30
CA VAL A 229 2.27 -20.54 -8.22
C VAL A 229 1.00 -19.88 -8.76
N PRO A 230 -0.18 -20.55 -8.64
CA PRO A 230 -1.44 -20.02 -9.15
C PRO A 230 -1.89 -18.79 -8.34
N THR A 231 -2.74 -17.97 -8.94
CA THR A 231 -3.49 -16.94 -8.20
C THR A 231 -4.58 -17.58 -7.35
N MET A 232 -5.12 -16.86 -6.36
CA MET A 232 -6.27 -17.33 -5.58
C MET A 232 -7.45 -17.67 -6.50
N ARG A 233 -7.69 -16.89 -7.53
CA ARG A 233 -8.76 -17.10 -8.52
C ARG A 233 -8.54 -18.38 -9.33
N GLU A 234 -7.33 -18.63 -9.83
CA GLU A 234 -6.96 -19.88 -10.52
C GLU A 234 -7.08 -21.08 -9.60
N ALA A 235 -6.82 -20.93 -8.30
CA ALA A 235 -7.02 -21.97 -7.27
C ALA A 235 -8.49 -22.16 -6.87
N GLY A 236 -9.44 -21.41 -7.47
CA GLY A 236 -10.87 -21.56 -7.25
C GLY A 236 -11.48 -20.66 -6.17
N PHE A 237 -10.69 -19.70 -5.62
CA PHE A 237 -11.13 -18.80 -4.55
C PHE A 237 -11.33 -17.39 -5.11
N ARG A 238 -12.55 -17.08 -5.52
CA ARG A 238 -12.91 -15.74 -5.99
C ARG A 238 -13.00 -14.78 -4.81
N ASP A 239 -12.65 -13.54 -5.06
CA ASP A 239 -12.67 -12.46 -4.05
C ASP A 239 -11.74 -12.72 -2.84
N ALA A 240 -10.73 -13.60 -2.99
CA ALA A 240 -9.70 -13.86 -2.00
C ALA A 240 -8.44 -12.99 -2.20
N GLU A 241 -8.43 -12.18 -3.23
CA GLU A 241 -7.34 -11.26 -3.53
C GLU A 241 -7.30 -10.12 -2.51
N TYR A 242 -6.16 -9.90 -1.90
CA TYR A 242 -5.89 -8.77 -1.00
C TYR A 242 -4.40 -8.40 -1.06
N PRO A 243 -3.95 -7.82 -2.18
CA PRO A 243 -2.56 -7.43 -2.31
C PRO A 243 -2.23 -6.18 -1.47
N ILE A 244 -0.98 -6.09 -1.06
CA ILE A 244 -0.44 -4.86 -0.50
C ILE A 244 -0.06 -3.96 -1.67
N TRP A 245 -0.51 -2.73 -1.68
CA TRP A 245 -0.09 -1.73 -2.67
C TRP A 245 0.50 -0.50 -1.96
N PHE A 246 1.25 0.29 -2.72
CA PHE A 246 1.88 1.53 -2.29
C PHE A 246 1.45 2.65 -3.22
N GLY A 247 1.27 3.86 -2.71
CA GLY A 247 0.84 4.99 -3.51
C GLY A 247 1.10 6.33 -2.88
N LEU A 248 1.01 7.37 -3.72
CA LEU A 248 1.12 8.76 -3.31
C LEU A 248 -0.25 9.43 -3.36
N PHE A 249 -0.47 10.29 -2.37
CA PHE A 249 -1.66 11.11 -2.25
C PHE A 249 -1.26 12.56 -1.94
N ALA A 250 -2.14 13.49 -2.27
CA ALA A 250 -2.05 14.88 -1.89
C ALA A 250 -3.31 15.29 -1.11
N PRO A 251 -3.31 16.40 -0.36
CA PRO A 251 -4.53 16.95 0.25
C PRO A 251 -5.60 17.22 -0.81
N THR A 252 -6.87 17.04 -0.45
CA THR A 252 -8.00 17.43 -1.33
C THR A 252 -7.89 18.91 -1.70
N GLY A 253 -8.30 19.28 -2.93
CA GLY A 253 -8.16 20.64 -3.45
C GLY A 253 -6.79 20.94 -4.06
N THR A 254 -5.83 20.00 -4.06
CA THR A 254 -4.56 20.18 -4.81
C THR A 254 -4.86 20.36 -6.30
N PRO A 255 -4.29 21.43 -6.97
CA PRO A 255 -4.54 21.70 -8.37
C PRO A 255 -4.29 20.48 -9.27
N ARG A 256 -5.22 20.23 -10.20
CA ARG A 256 -5.16 19.05 -11.08
C ARG A 256 -3.87 18.96 -11.88
N GLU A 257 -3.36 20.09 -12.34
CA GLU A 257 -2.07 20.16 -13.06
C GLU A 257 -0.88 19.64 -12.24
N ILE A 258 -0.88 19.89 -10.92
CA ILE A 258 0.13 19.38 -9.99
C ILE A 258 -0.02 17.86 -9.83
N VAL A 259 -1.26 17.39 -9.64
CA VAL A 259 -1.57 15.95 -9.50
C VAL A 259 -1.13 15.21 -10.76
N GLU A 260 -1.50 15.69 -11.93
CA GLU A 260 -1.13 15.07 -13.21
C GLU A 260 0.38 15.10 -13.47
N ARG A 261 1.07 16.19 -13.08
CA ARG A 261 2.52 16.27 -13.15
C ARG A 261 3.19 15.27 -12.22
N LEU A 262 2.76 15.18 -10.97
CA LEU A 262 3.25 14.16 -10.02
C LEU A 262 3.01 12.74 -10.53
N ASN A 263 1.82 12.45 -11.03
CA ASN A 263 1.49 11.13 -11.61
C ASN A 263 2.45 10.80 -12.76
N ARG A 264 2.52 11.65 -13.78
CA ARG A 264 3.36 11.44 -14.96
C ARG A 264 4.84 11.26 -14.61
N GLU A 265 5.38 12.13 -13.76
CA GLU A 265 6.80 12.06 -13.41
C GLU A 265 7.10 10.86 -12.49
N THR A 266 6.16 10.43 -11.63
CA THR A 266 6.33 9.21 -10.83
C THR A 266 6.28 7.96 -11.71
N LEU A 267 5.37 7.88 -12.68
CA LEU A 267 5.34 6.78 -13.64
C LEU A 267 6.63 6.68 -14.45
N LYS A 268 7.22 7.82 -14.85
CA LYS A 268 8.55 7.85 -15.48
C LYS A 268 9.64 7.38 -14.53
N ALA A 269 9.62 7.81 -13.26
CA ALA A 269 10.59 7.38 -12.25
C ALA A 269 10.60 5.86 -12.09
N GLN A 270 9.44 5.23 -12.07
CA GLN A 270 9.29 3.77 -11.97
C GLN A 270 9.87 3.03 -13.19
N GLN A 271 9.90 3.66 -14.36
CA GLN A 271 10.42 3.06 -15.59
C GLN A 271 11.95 3.15 -15.72
N THR A 272 12.62 3.94 -14.87
CA THR A 272 14.10 4.00 -14.90
C THR A 272 14.69 2.64 -14.52
N PRO A 273 15.75 2.17 -15.19
CA PRO A 273 16.32 0.84 -14.95
C PRO A 273 16.61 0.59 -13.47
N ARG A 274 17.25 1.55 -12.80
CA ARG A 274 17.60 1.46 -11.37
C ARG A 274 16.38 1.24 -10.47
N VAL A 275 15.31 2.02 -10.69
CA VAL A 275 14.09 1.93 -9.84
C VAL A 275 13.35 0.64 -10.14
N ARG A 276 13.17 0.31 -11.42
CA ARG A 276 12.48 -0.91 -11.85
C ARG A 276 13.14 -2.18 -11.29
N GLU A 277 14.46 -2.30 -11.41
CA GLU A 277 15.21 -3.45 -10.90
C GLU A 277 15.12 -3.56 -9.37
N LYS A 278 15.22 -2.43 -8.66
CA LYS A 278 15.10 -2.43 -7.20
C LYS A 278 13.68 -2.76 -6.74
N LEU A 279 12.64 -2.24 -7.39
CA LEU A 279 11.24 -2.59 -7.09
C LEU A 279 11.00 -4.08 -7.31
N ALA A 280 11.47 -4.63 -8.45
CA ALA A 280 11.38 -6.07 -8.71
C ALA A 280 12.13 -6.91 -7.65
N GLY A 281 13.32 -6.47 -7.23
CA GLY A 281 14.07 -7.11 -6.13
C GLY A 281 13.36 -7.05 -4.78
N LEU A 282 12.52 -6.04 -4.57
CA LEU A 282 11.65 -5.91 -3.40
C LEU A 282 10.31 -6.68 -3.54
N GLY A 283 10.12 -7.40 -4.66
CA GLY A 283 8.85 -8.09 -4.95
C GLY A 283 7.68 -7.14 -5.17
N VAL A 284 7.94 -5.96 -5.73
CA VAL A 284 6.92 -4.97 -6.06
C VAL A 284 6.69 -4.98 -7.57
N ASP A 285 5.51 -5.40 -7.99
CA ASP A 285 5.08 -5.40 -9.39
C ASP A 285 4.48 -4.03 -9.76
N PRO A 286 4.64 -3.57 -11.02
CA PRO A 286 4.06 -2.31 -11.48
C PRO A 286 2.53 -2.29 -11.38
N MET A 287 2.00 -1.12 -10.98
CA MET A 287 0.55 -0.86 -10.90
C MET A 287 0.23 0.49 -11.56
N PRO A 288 0.44 0.64 -12.88
CA PRO A 288 0.25 1.92 -13.54
C PRO A 288 -1.24 2.28 -13.61
N MET A 289 -1.61 3.45 -13.07
CA MET A 289 -2.95 4.03 -13.12
C MET A 289 -2.87 5.54 -13.28
N SER A 290 -3.89 6.10 -13.94
CA SER A 290 -4.18 7.54 -13.87
C SER A 290 -4.67 7.91 -12.46
N PRO A 291 -4.68 9.21 -12.10
CA PRO A 291 -5.23 9.65 -10.83
C PRO A 291 -6.70 9.23 -10.62
N ASP A 292 -7.52 9.32 -11.67
CA ASP A 292 -8.95 8.97 -11.62
C ASP A 292 -9.16 7.45 -11.42
N GLU A 293 -8.37 6.60 -12.10
CA GLU A 293 -8.40 5.15 -11.89
C GLU A 293 -7.94 4.77 -10.48
N PHE A 294 -6.92 5.46 -9.97
CA PHE A 294 -6.43 5.21 -8.62
C PHE A 294 -7.43 5.68 -7.55
N ALA A 295 -8.09 6.83 -7.75
CA ALA A 295 -9.17 7.28 -6.88
C ALA A 295 -10.31 6.25 -6.82
N ALA A 296 -10.78 5.76 -7.96
CA ALA A 296 -11.79 4.72 -8.03
C ALA A 296 -11.34 3.39 -7.37
N HIS A 297 -10.04 3.06 -7.45
CA HIS A 297 -9.47 1.91 -6.74
C HIS A 297 -9.55 2.09 -5.22
N VAL A 298 -9.14 3.26 -4.71
CA VAL A 298 -9.20 3.61 -3.28
C VAL A 298 -10.63 3.54 -2.72
N GLU A 299 -11.58 4.13 -3.43
CA GLU A 299 -13.01 4.11 -3.03
C GLU A 299 -13.55 2.68 -2.93
N ARG A 300 -13.28 1.86 -3.95
CA ARG A 300 -13.69 0.44 -3.93
C ARG A 300 -13.05 -0.32 -2.76
N GLU A 301 -11.77 -0.08 -2.47
CA GLU A 301 -11.10 -0.75 -1.37
C GLU A 301 -11.63 -0.33 0.00
N VAL A 302 -11.93 0.95 0.20
CA VAL A 302 -12.58 1.41 1.45
C VAL A 302 -13.88 0.64 1.70
N ALA A 303 -14.73 0.52 0.68
CA ALA A 303 -16.00 -0.22 0.79
C ALA A 303 -15.79 -1.73 1.05
N LEU A 304 -14.85 -2.34 0.32
CA LEU A 304 -14.51 -3.76 0.50
C LEU A 304 -13.93 -4.05 1.87
N ASN A 305 -13.05 -3.17 2.38
CA ASN A 305 -12.44 -3.31 3.69
C ASN A 305 -13.45 -3.15 4.82
N ALA A 306 -14.43 -2.26 4.69
CA ALA A 306 -15.52 -2.13 5.65
C ALA A 306 -16.34 -3.42 5.76
N ALA A 307 -16.71 -4.02 4.60
CA ALA A 307 -17.43 -5.29 4.57
C ALA A 307 -16.59 -6.45 5.12
N LEU A 308 -15.28 -6.49 4.82
CA LEU A 308 -14.38 -7.51 5.33
C LEU A 308 -14.21 -7.42 6.84
N ALA A 309 -13.98 -6.22 7.38
CA ALA A 309 -13.83 -5.99 8.81
C ALA A 309 -15.09 -6.44 9.58
N GLN A 310 -16.29 -6.12 9.05
CA GLN A 310 -17.56 -6.56 9.62
C GLN A 310 -17.67 -8.10 9.66
N LYS A 311 -17.36 -8.79 8.54
CA LYS A 311 -17.38 -10.27 8.46
C LYS A 311 -16.35 -10.92 9.37
N ALA A 312 -15.16 -10.35 9.49
CA ALA A 312 -14.10 -10.85 10.34
C ALA A 312 -14.31 -10.55 11.83
N GLY A 313 -15.36 -9.80 12.18
CA GLY A 313 -15.65 -9.40 13.55
C GLY A 313 -14.59 -8.43 14.12
N LEU A 314 -13.86 -7.72 13.24
CA LEU A 314 -12.91 -6.70 13.65
C LEU A 314 -13.69 -5.53 14.24
N LYS A 315 -13.46 -5.25 15.51
CA LYS A 315 -14.09 -4.12 16.19
C LYS A 315 -13.20 -2.90 16.00
N ALA A 316 -13.81 -1.79 15.62
CA ALA A 316 -13.13 -0.49 15.64
C ALA A 316 -12.74 -0.13 17.08
N GLU A 317 -11.49 0.25 17.28
CA GLU A 317 -10.93 0.77 18.54
C GLU A 317 -11.21 2.26 18.73
#